data_865af7b43582f74b2d00f64098845b73
#
_entry.id   865af7b43582f74b2d00f64098845b73
#
_cell.length_a   1.000
_cell.length_b   1.000
_cell.length_c   1.000
_cell.angle_alpha   90.00
_cell.angle_beta   90.00
_cell.angle_gamma   90.00
#
_symmetry.space_group_name_H-M   'P 1'
#
loop_
_entity.id
_entity.type
_entity.pdbx_description
1 polymer ?
#
loop_
_entity_poly.entity_id
_entity_poly.type
_entity_poly.pdbx_seq_one_letter_code
_entity_poly.pdbx_strand_id
1 'polypeptide(L)'
;MSIILAIESSCDEMSVAILKDKRELLCNVVASQIDVHRLYGGVVPEIASRMHVECVSTVLKTALNEAQVSLEDIDAVAVTKGPGLVGSLHVGMQAAKTIALAYHKPLIGVHHIAGHIYANELVEDIQYPCLSLVVSGGHSELVYMKKPFSFEVIGETLDDAIGEAYDKVGRVLHLPYPGGPVIDRMAKEGTHRYQLPLPLNDDSYHFSFSGLKSAVINLCHNASQKGEDIIPEDLACSFQDVALDVLVSKTIKAAKDYQVKQIIVAGGVSANKGLRERLSKESDIPVLFPPVSYCTDNAAMIASAARIMYENKVFSALDLGVKPAYDLEEESVGD
;
A
#
# COMPACT_ATOMS: atom_id res chain seq x y z
N MET A 1 25.47 -13.30 2.00
CA MET A 1 24.26 -14.14 1.90
C MET A 1 23.43 -13.87 3.12
N SER A 2 22.18 -13.42 3.00
CA SER A 2 21.32 -13.08 4.13
C SER A 2 19.93 -13.65 3.92
N ILE A 3 19.34 -14.21 4.98
CA ILE A 3 17.97 -14.74 4.99
C ILE A 3 17.17 -13.94 6.01
N ILE A 4 16.18 -13.18 5.54
CA ILE A 4 15.35 -12.30 6.38
C ILE A 4 13.94 -12.87 6.45
N LEU A 5 13.46 -13.14 7.66
CA LEU A 5 12.07 -13.44 7.95
C LEU A 5 11.36 -12.13 8.26
N ALA A 6 10.26 -11.84 7.56
CA ALA A 6 9.47 -10.65 7.78
C ALA A 6 8.04 -10.99 8.16
N ILE A 7 7.43 -10.18 9.02
CA ILE A 7 6.03 -10.29 9.47
C ILE A 7 5.32 -8.97 9.18
N GLU A 8 4.20 -9.05 8.46
CA GLU A 8 3.27 -7.95 8.23
C GLU A 8 1.94 -8.26 8.91
N SER A 9 1.43 -7.34 9.71
CA SER A 9 0.17 -7.48 10.41
C SER A 9 -0.51 -6.14 10.71
N SER A 10 -0.25 -5.12 9.90
CA SER A 10 -0.70 -3.75 10.21
C SER A 10 -2.21 -3.53 10.08
N CYS A 11 -2.90 -4.33 9.28
CA CYS A 11 -4.34 -4.17 9.00
C CYS A 11 -5.08 -5.50 9.11
N ASP A 12 -5.62 -6.00 8.02
CA ASP A 12 -6.43 -7.24 7.97
C ASP A 12 -5.73 -8.40 7.25
N GLU A 13 -4.49 -8.25 6.86
CA GLU A 13 -3.61 -9.32 6.37
C GLU A 13 -2.60 -9.72 7.45
N MET A 14 -2.55 -11.01 7.79
CA MET A 14 -1.42 -11.61 8.51
C MET A 14 -0.51 -12.28 7.48
N SER A 15 0.70 -11.77 7.34
CA SER A 15 1.64 -12.32 6.37
C SER A 15 3.01 -12.58 6.95
N VAL A 16 3.65 -13.64 6.45
CA VAL A 16 5.06 -13.97 6.72
C VAL A 16 5.75 -14.27 5.41
N ALA A 17 6.90 -13.63 5.20
CA ALA A 17 7.74 -13.85 4.03
C ALA A 17 9.18 -14.16 4.44
N ILE A 18 9.88 -14.91 3.61
CA ILE A 18 11.30 -15.21 3.77
C ILE A 18 12.02 -14.81 2.49
N LEU A 19 12.86 -13.80 2.61
CA LEU A 19 13.65 -13.24 1.52
C LEU A 19 15.11 -13.62 1.71
N LYS A 20 15.71 -14.23 0.69
CA LYS A 20 17.12 -14.54 0.62
C LYS A 20 17.83 -13.56 -0.31
N ASP A 21 18.90 -12.97 0.19
CA ASP A 21 19.68 -11.96 -0.50
C ASP A 21 18.81 -10.80 -1.06
N LYS A 22 19.06 -10.34 -2.28
CA LYS A 22 18.41 -9.14 -2.81
C LYS A 22 16.98 -9.37 -3.28
N ARG A 23 16.67 -10.51 -3.92
CA ARG A 23 15.39 -10.73 -4.61
C ARG A 23 14.90 -12.17 -4.62
N GLU A 24 15.63 -13.09 -4.03
CA GLU A 24 15.19 -14.49 -3.98
C GLU A 24 14.13 -14.66 -2.89
N LEU A 25 12.87 -14.41 -3.25
CA LEU A 25 11.74 -14.61 -2.33
C LEU A 25 11.46 -16.11 -2.22
N LEU A 26 11.79 -16.70 -1.08
CA LEU A 26 11.61 -18.14 -0.83
C LEU A 26 10.14 -18.47 -0.56
N CYS A 27 9.43 -17.57 0.12
CA CYS A 27 7.97 -17.66 0.33
C CYS A 27 7.38 -16.29 0.66
N ASN A 28 6.05 -16.17 0.46
CA ASN A 28 5.23 -15.05 0.92
C ASN A 28 3.82 -15.55 1.21
N VAL A 29 3.58 -15.98 2.44
CA VAL A 29 2.31 -16.56 2.89
C VAL A 29 1.44 -15.45 3.44
N VAL A 30 0.23 -15.28 2.89
CA VAL A 30 -0.73 -14.26 3.29
C VAL A 30 -2.03 -14.93 3.74
N ALA A 31 -2.46 -14.66 4.96
CA ALA A 31 -3.77 -14.99 5.48
C ALA A 31 -4.64 -13.73 5.48
N SER A 32 -5.40 -13.53 4.39
CA SER A 32 -6.28 -12.38 4.25
C SER A 32 -7.61 -12.61 4.94
N GLN A 33 -8.15 -11.56 5.55
CA GLN A 33 -9.43 -11.56 6.27
C GLN A 33 -10.52 -10.84 5.46
N ILE A 34 -10.28 -10.55 4.18
CA ILE A 34 -11.16 -9.75 3.34
C ILE A 34 -12.59 -10.31 3.28
N ASP A 35 -12.76 -11.64 3.27
CA ASP A 35 -14.07 -12.29 3.21
C ASP A 35 -14.88 -12.07 4.50
N VAL A 36 -14.21 -11.97 5.63
CA VAL A 36 -14.87 -11.65 6.91
C VAL A 36 -15.24 -10.18 6.94
N HIS A 37 -14.30 -9.29 6.61
CA HIS A 37 -14.53 -7.85 6.64
C HIS A 37 -15.52 -7.36 5.59
N ARG A 38 -15.67 -8.09 4.48
CA ARG A 38 -16.73 -7.86 3.48
C ARG A 38 -18.12 -7.88 4.08
N LEU A 39 -18.40 -8.72 5.08
CA LEU A 39 -19.68 -8.80 5.77
C LEU A 39 -20.03 -7.52 6.54
N TYR A 40 -19.02 -6.74 6.91
CA TYR A 40 -19.16 -5.48 7.64
C TYR A 40 -19.02 -4.25 6.75
N GLY A 41 -18.69 -4.44 5.47
CA GLY A 41 -18.47 -3.36 4.52
C GLY A 41 -17.17 -2.58 4.76
N GLY A 42 -16.21 -3.16 5.47
CA GLY A 42 -14.89 -2.58 5.76
C GLY A 42 -14.23 -3.25 6.96
N VAL A 43 -12.98 -2.90 7.21
CA VAL A 43 -12.18 -3.51 8.28
C VAL A 43 -12.71 -3.16 9.68
N VAL A 44 -12.86 -4.17 10.53
CA VAL A 44 -13.22 -4.04 11.95
C VAL A 44 -11.99 -4.37 12.80
N PRO A 45 -11.36 -3.38 13.46
CA PRO A 45 -10.05 -3.55 14.13
C PRO A 45 -9.98 -4.68 15.17
N GLU A 46 -11.04 -4.85 15.97
CA GLU A 46 -11.08 -5.89 16.97
C GLU A 46 -11.15 -7.30 16.36
N ILE A 47 -11.87 -7.46 15.26
CA ILE A 47 -11.97 -8.74 14.54
C ILE A 47 -10.60 -9.03 13.91
N ALA A 48 -9.99 -8.04 13.26
CA ALA A 48 -8.68 -8.18 12.63
C ALA A 48 -7.63 -8.67 13.61
N SER A 49 -7.49 -8.02 14.76
CA SER A 49 -6.49 -8.42 15.77
C SER A 49 -6.73 -9.82 16.36
N ARG A 50 -7.98 -10.22 16.59
CA ARG A 50 -8.32 -11.58 17.07
C ARG A 50 -7.93 -12.65 16.04
N MET A 51 -8.28 -12.44 14.78
CA MET A 51 -7.94 -13.37 13.71
C MET A 51 -6.42 -13.49 13.51
N HIS A 52 -5.67 -12.40 13.70
CA HIS A 52 -4.20 -12.46 13.69
C HIS A 52 -3.65 -13.36 14.78
N VAL A 53 -4.16 -13.27 16.02
CA VAL A 53 -3.75 -14.16 17.12
C VAL A 53 -4.01 -15.63 16.77
N GLU A 54 -5.14 -15.93 16.14
CA GLU A 54 -5.52 -17.29 15.78
C GLU A 54 -4.64 -17.88 14.67
N CYS A 55 -4.19 -17.06 13.71
CA CYS A 55 -3.50 -17.56 12.51
C CYS A 55 -1.97 -17.38 12.52
N VAL A 56 -1.38 -16.46 13.32
CA VAL A 56 0.04 -16.12 13.26
C VAL A 56 0.97 -17.34 13.31
N SER A 57 0.71 -18.28 14.21
CA SER A 57 1.53 -19.49 14.36
C SER A 57 1.42 -20.43 13.14
N THR A 58 0.24 -20.50 12.53
CA THR A 58 0.01 -21.32 11.33
C THR A 58 0.69 -20.70 10.12
N VAL A 59 0.53 -19.38 9.92
CA VAL A 59 1.18 -18.65 8.82
C VAL A 59 2.70 -18.77 8.91
N LEU A 60 3.27 -18.59 10.11
CA LEU A 60 4.72 -18.75 10.32
C LEU A 60 5.20 -20.17 9.98
N LYS A 61 4.52 -21.21 10.47
CA LYS A 61 4.89 -22.60 10.17
C LYS A 61 4.80 -22.91 8.68
N THR A 62 3.75 -22.42 8.02
CA THR A 62 3.58 -22.57 6.57
C THR A 62 4.74 -21.91 5.82
N ALA A 63 5.10 -20.67 6.18
CA ALA A 63 6.19 -19.95 5.54
C ALA A 63 7.54 -20.68 5.69
N LEU A 64 7.89 -21.16 6.87
CA LEU A 64 9.13 -21.93 7.10
C LEU A 64 9.15 -23.24 6.28
N ASN A 65 8.01 -23.94 6.21
CA ASN A 65 7.89 -25.18 5.44
C ASN A 65 8.01 -24.93 3.92
N GLU A 66 7.34 -23.89 3.40
CA GLU A 66 7.43 -23.54 1.98
C GLU A 66 8.83 -23.10 1.57
N ALA A 67 9.48 -22.30 2.42
CA ALA A 67 10.84 -21.84 2.21
C ALA A 67 11.89 -22.94 2.44
N GLN A 68 11.52 -24.05 3.06
CA GLN A 68 12.43 -25.13 3.46
C GLN A 68 13.62 -24.66 4.32
N VAL A 69 13.37 -23.74 5.24
CA VAL A 69 14.35 -23.19 6.19
C VAL A 69 13.83 -23.33 7.63
N SER A 70 14.77 -23.39 8.57
CA SER A 70 14.49 -23.34 10.01
C SER A 70 14.69 -21.93 10.56
N LEU A 71 14.26 -21.68 11.80
CA LEU A 71 14.50 -20.39 12.47
C LEU A 71 15.97 -20.14 12.79
N GLU A 72 16.78 -21.19 12.88
CA GLU A 72 18.22 -21.13 13.03
C GLU A 72 18.92 -20.52 11.80
N ASP A 73 18.38 -20.79 10.61
CA ASP A 73 18.93 -20.33 9.32
C ASP A 73 18.66 -18.84 9.04
N ILE A 74 17.74 -18.23 9.79
CA ILE A 74 17.37 -16.82 9.63
C ILE A 74 18.47 -15.92 10.17
N ASP A 75 18.85 -14.87 9.43
CA ASP A 75 19.86 -13.89 9.83
C ASP A 75 19.26 -12.68 10.56
N ALA A 76 18.02 -12.29 10.23
CA ALA A 76 17.30 -11.19 10.88
C ALA A 76 15.80 -11.41 10.85
N VAL A 77 15.09 -10.85 11.84
CA VAL A 77 13.63 -10.84 11.92
C VAL A 77 13.14 -9.41 11.73
N ALA A 78 12.31 -9.21 10.73
CA ALA A 78 11.70 -7.93 10.42
C ALA A 78 10.20 -7.93 10.77
N VAL A 79 9.68 -6.77 11.14
CA VAL A 79 8.26 -6.62 11.46
C VAL A 79 7.79 -5.21 11.17
N THR A 80 6.57 -5.07 10.73
CA THR A 80 5.92 -3.76 10.61
C THR A 80 5.69 -3.17 12.00
N LYS A 81 6.29 -1.99 12.25
CA LYS A 81 6.12 -1.26 13.51
C LYS A 81 5.00 -0.23 13.46
N GLY A 82 4.54 0.12 12.28
CA GLY A 82 3.49 1.11 12.00
C GLY A 82 3.69 1.80 10.64
N PRO A 83 2.72 2.65 10.24
CA PRO A 83 1.39 2.81 10.84
C PRO A 83 0.48 1.59 10.69
N GLY A 84 -0.66 1.59 11.41
CA GLY A 84 -1.65 0.51 11.31
C GLY A 84 -2.54 0.36 12.55
N LEU A 85 -3.35 -0.69 12.55
CA LEU A 85 -4.26 -1.02 13.66
C LEU A 85 -3.45 -1.50 14.86
N VAL A 86 -3.59 -0.82 16.00
CA VAL A 86 -2.76 -1.05 17.19
C VAL A 86 -2.79 -2.52 17.65
N GLY A 87 -3.96 -3.16 17.71
CA GLY A 87 -4.10 -4.56 18.12
C GLY A 87 -3.44 -5.52 17.14
N SER A 88 -3.63 -5.29 15.85
CA SER A 88 -3.03 -6.07 14.75
C SER A 88 -1.51 -5.96 14.75
N LEU A 89 -0.96 -4.73 14.82
CA LEU A 89 0.49 -4.48 14.92
C LEU A 89 1.13 -5.20 16.11
N HIS A 90 0.45 -5.21 17.28
CA HIS A 90 0.97 -5.91 18.47
C HIS A 90 1.14 -7.40 18.24
N VAL A 91 0.27 -8.07 17.50
CA VAL A 91 0.39 -9.51 17.26
C VAL A 91 1.67 -9.84 16.49
N GLY A 92 1.90 -9.17 15.36
CA GLY A 92 3.15 -9.36 14.58
C GLY A 92 4.40 -8.95 15.35
N MET A 93 4.34 -7.83 16.09
CA MET A 93 5.44 -7.34 16.91
C MET A 93 5.84 -8.36 18.00
N GLN A 94 4.88 -8.96 18.71
CA GLN A 94 5.20 -9.96 19.73
C GLN A 94 5.74 -11.26 19.12
N ALA A 95 5.21 -11.68 17.97
CA ALA A 95 5.75 -12.84 17.25
C ALA A 95 7.21 -12.61 16.83
N ALA A 96 7.50 -11.45 16.21
CA ALA A 96 8.85 -11.10 15.77
C ALA A 96 9.85 -11.01 16.94
N LYS A 97 9.47 -10.33 18.02
CA LYS A 97 10.31 -10.22 19.23
C LYS A 97 10.58 -11.57 19.87
N THR A 98 9.59 -12.44 19.92
CA THR A 98 9.76 -13.79 20.50
C THR A 98 10.79 -14.59 19.70
N ILE A 99 10.70 -14.54 18.36
CA ILE A 99 11.67 -15.22 17.49
C ILE A 99 13.06 -14.59 17.65
N ALA A 100 13.16 -13.26 17.57
CA ALA A 100 14.42 -12.54 17.70
C ALA A 100 15.14 -12.85 19.02
N LEU A 101 14.39 -12.88 20.13
CA LEU A 101 14.92 -13.20 21.46
C LEU A 101 15.33 -14.68 21.57
N ALA A 102 14.45 -15.60 21.16
CA ALA A 102 14.70 -17.04 21.33
C ALA A 102 15.88 -17.55 20.49
N TYR A 103 16.09 -16.98 19.31
CA TYR A 103 17.12 -17.38 18.35
C TYR A 103 18.30 -16.40 18.28
N HIS A 104 18.33 -15.40 19.17
CA HIS A 104 19.39 -14.37 19.22
C HIS A 104 19.63 -13.68 17.89
N LYS A 105 18.54 -13.33 17.18
CA LYS A 105 18.61 -12.65 15.87
C LYS A 105 18.33 -11.15 16.03
N PRO A 106 18.97 -10.29 15.22
CA PRO A 106 18.64 -8.87 15.19
C PRO A 106 17.19 -8.66 14.78
N LEU A 107 16.52 -7.71 15.44
CA LEU A 107 15.17 -7.26 15.13
C LEU A 107 15.23 -6.01 14.25
N ILE A 108 14.37 -5.92 13.24
CA ILE A 108 14.25 -4.77 12.35
C ILE A 108 12.79 -4.32 12.32
N GLY A 109 12.52 -3.14 12.89
CA GLY A 109 11.20 -2.52 12.78
C GLY A 109 11.10 -1.70 11.49
N VAL A 110 10.15 -2.02 10.64
CA VAL A 110 9.96 -1.40 9.32
C VAL A 110 8.71 -0.53 9.32
N HIS A 111 8.77 0.61 8.67
CA HIS A 111 7.60 1.44 8.38
C HIS A 111 6.77 0.80 7.27
N HIS A 112 5.45 0.66 7.47
CA HIS A 112 4.54 0.01 6.53
C HIS A 112 4.60 0.63 5.12
N ILE A 113 4.54 1.96 5.03
CA ILE A 113 4.59 2.67 3.74
C ILE A 113 5.97 2.54 3.08
N ALA A 114 7.06 2.56 3.85
CA ALA A 114 8.38 2.26 3.32
C ALA A 114 8.41 0.84 2.74
N GLY A 115 7.77 -0.13 3.39
CA GLY A 115 7.58 -1.48 2.84
C GLY A 115 6.96 -1.44 1.44
N HIS A 116 5.83 -0.74 1.27
CA HIS A 116 5.18 -0.60 -0.04
C HIS A 116 6.10 0.03 -1.10
N ILE A 117 6.86 1.06 -0.76
CA ILE A 117 7.81 1.69 -1.68
C ILE A 117 8.88 0.67 -2.10
N TYR A 118 9.48 -0.02 -1.12
CA TYR A 118 10.55 -0.98 -1.35
C TYR A 118 10.09 -2.34 -1.91
N ALA A 119 8.78 -2.62 -2.01
CA ALA A 119 8.29 -3.75 -2.77
C ALA A 119 8.77 -3.73 -4.24
N ASN A 120 9.04 -2.55 -4.78
CA ASN A 120 9.59 -2.35 -6.11
C ASN A 120 11.03 -2.88 -6.26
N GLU A 121 11.83 -2.87 -5.20
CA GLU A 121 13.20 -3.44 -5.19
C GLU A 121 13.22 -4.96 -5.42
N LEU A 122 12.10 -5.66 -5.19
CA LEU A 122 11.97 -7.08 -5.53
C LEU A 122 11.98 -7.33 -7.04
N VAL A 123 11.75 -6.31 -7.85
CA VAL A 123 11.70 -6.37 -9.31
C VAL A 123 12.94 -5.78 -9.93
N GLU A 124 13.24 -4.53 -9.60
CA GLU A 124 14.31 -3.73 -10.20
C GLU A 124 14.91 -2.79 -9.16
N ASP A 125 16.15 -2.35 -9.39
CA ASP A 125 16.82 -1.37 -8.53
C ASP A 125 16.19 0.00 -8.69
N ILE A 126 15.84 0.62 -7.56
CA ILE A 126 15.32 1.98 -7.56
C ILE A 126 16.43 2.96 -7.94
N GLN A 127 16.16 3.83 -8.91
CA GLN A 127 17.10 4.84 -9.41
C GLN A 127 16.85 6.19 -8.75
N TYR A 128 17.75 6.62 -7.89
CA TYR A 128 17.66 7.89 -7.16
C TYR A 128 18.26 9.08 -7.95
N PRO A 129 17.74 10.32 -7.80
CA PRO A 129 16.53 10.63 -7.05
C PRO A 129 15.29 10.08 -7.73
N CYS A 130 14.29 9.69 -6.94
CA CYS A 130 13.02 9.17 -7.43
C CYS A 130 11.83 9.84 -6.74
N LEU A 131 10.66 9.71 -7.36
CA LEU A 131 9.38 10.12 -6.80
C LEU A 131 8.51 8.87 -6.60
N SER A 132 8.03 8.63 -5.40
CA SER A 132 7.08 7.56 -5.14
C SER A 132 5.66 8.13 -5.06
N LEU A 133 4.75 7.60 -5.89
CA LEU A 133 3.31 7.76 -5.74
C LEU A 133 2.80 6.61 -4.86
N VAL A 134 2.51 6.90 -3.60
CA VAL A 134 1.92 5.95 -2.65
C VAL A 134 0.40 6.09 -2.70
N VAL A 135 -0.31 5.05 -3.11
CA VAL A 135 -1.76 5.03 -3.25
C VAL A 135 -2.37 3.76 -2.67
N SER A 136 -3.09 3.89 -1.57
CA SER A 136 -3.68 2.78 -0.82
C SER A 136 -5.09 3.14 -0.31
N GLY A 137 -5.66 2.27 0.52
CA GLY A 137 -6.91 2.55 1.23
C GLY A 137 -6.83 3.74 2.18
N GLY A 138 -5.67 3.95 2.82
CA GLY A 138 -5.46 5.01 3.82
C GLY A 138 -4.53 6.14 3.39
N HIS A 139 -3.77 5.98 2.30
CA HIS A 139 -2.75 6.95 1.90
C HIS A 139 -2.87 7.33 0.42
N SER A 140 -2.62 8.59 0.14
CA SER A 140 -2.41 9.14 -1.21
C SER A 140 -1.36 10.22 -1.09
N GLU A 141 -0.09 9.87 -1.38
CA GLU A 141 1.07 10.70 -1.09
C GLU A 141 2.05 10.71 -2.26
N LEU A 142 2.73 11.83 -2.43
CA LEU A 142 3.91 11.98 -3.28
C LEU A 142 5.14 12.12 -2.39
N VAL A 143 6.05 11.16 -2.48
CA VAL A 143 7.24 11.08 -1.64
C VAL A 143 8.48 11.22 -2.52
N TYR A 144 9.23 12.29 -2.33
CA TYR A 144 10.52 12.48 -2.97
C TYR A 144 11.61 11.77 -2.18
N MET A 145 12.48 11.05 -2.87
CA MET A 145 13.59 10.30 -2.29
C MET A 145 14.90 10.62 -3.00
N LYS A 146 15.81 11.26 -2.30
CA LYS A 146 17.15 11.61 -2.80
C LYS A 146 18.09 10.42 -2.84
N LYS A 147 17.98 9.55 -1.84
CA LYS A 147 18.77 8.34 -1.58
C LYS A 147 17.89 7.31 -0.87
N PRO A 148 18.32 6.05 -0.70
CA PRO A 148 17.58 5.09 0.11
C PRO A 148 17.26 5.63 1.52
N PHE A 149 16.03 5.40 1.98
CA PHE A 149 15.52 5.86 3.30
C PHE A 149 15.64 7.37 3.55
N SER A 150 15.52 8.17 2.50
CA SER A 150 15.38 9.63 2.60
C SER A 150 14.00 9.98 2.08
N PHE A 151 13.05 10.18 2.95
CA PHE A 151 11.65 10.43 2.61
C PHE A 151 11.30 11.90 2.85
N GLU A 152 10.77 12.55 1.82
CA GLU A 152 10.21 13.90 1.87
C GLU A 152 8.82 13.86 1.26
N VAL A 153 7.78 14.01 2.08
CA VAL A 153 6.39 14.04 1.64
C VAL A 153 6.08 15.40 1.05
N ILE A 154 6.11 15.52 -0.28
CA ILE A 154 5.91 16.80 -0.99
C ILE A 154 4.44 17.08 -1.31
N GLY A 155 3.57 16.09 -1.17
CA GLY A 155 2.13 16.21 -1.35
C GLY A 155 1.41 15.01 -0.79
N GLU A 156 0.23 15.24 -0.22
CA GLU A 156 -0.61 14.22 0.38
C GLU A 156 -2.09 14.55 0.18
N THR A 157 -2.97 13.59 0.44
CA THR A 157 -4.41 13.88 0.42
C THR A 157 -4.80 14.75 1.62
N LEU A 158 -5.63 15.76 1.35
CA LEU A 158 -6.16 16.65 2.37
C LEU A 158 -7.45 16.11 3.02
N ASP A 159 -7.97 15.00 2.49
CA ASP A 159 -9.23 14.40 2.94
C ASP A 159 -9.22 12.86 2.71
N ASP A 160 -10.17 12.31 1.97
CA ASP A 160 -10.23 10.88 1.67
C ASP A 160 -8.99 10.44 0.86
N ALA A 161 -8.39 9.30 1.20
CA ALA A 161 -7.44 8.65 0.31
C ALA A 161 -8.16 8.11 -0.94
N ILE A 162 -7.42 7.93 -2.04
CA ILE A 162 -8.01 7.47 -3.31
C ILE A 162 -8.69 6.09 -3.16
N GLY A 163 -8.07 5.14 -2.46
CA GLY A 163 -8.67 3.82 -2.24
C GLY A 163 -9.96 3.90 -1.43
N GLU A 164 -10.00 4.75 -0.40
CA GLU A 164 -11.21 5.03 0.37
C GLU A 164 -12.31 5.67 -0.49
N ALA A 165 -11.94 6.58 -1.40
CA ALA A 165 -12.89 7.18 -2.34
C ALA A 165 -13.47 6.13 -3.29
N TYR A 166 -12.67 5.20 -3.82
CA TYR A 166 -13.15 4.05 -4.59
C TYR A 166 -14.13 3.18 -3.80
N ASP A 167 -13.84 2.87 -2.55
CA ASP A 167 -14.72 2.03 -1.72
C ASP A 167 -16.02 2.74 -1.39
N LYS A 168 -15.99 4.05 -1.13
CA LYS A 168 -17.18 4.86 -0.88
C LYS A 168 -18.07 4.98 -2.13
N VAL A 169 -17.49 5.18 -3.31
CA VAL A 169 -18.23 5.17 -4.58
C VAL A 169 -18.76 3.77 -4.88
N GLY A 170 -17.96 2.72 -4.65
CA GLY A 170 -18.40 1.33 -4.78
C GLY A 170 -19.65 1.05 -3.94
N ARG A 171 -19.68 1.55 -2.70
CA ARG A 171 -20.86 1.42 -1.83
C ARG A 171 -22.10 2.13 -2.38
N VAL A 172 -21.94 3.32 -2.98
CA VAL A 172 -23.03 4.06 -3.65
C VAL A 172 -23.58 3.26 -4.84
N LEU A 173 -22.72 2.58 -5.57
CA LEU A 173 -23.07 1.71 -6.71
C LEU A 173 -23.49 0.29 -6.29
N HIS A 174 -23.64 0.03 -4.98
CA HIS A 174 -23.97 -1.30 -4.41
C HIS A 174 -22.98 -2.41 -4.83
N LEU A 175 -21.71 -2.06 -5.05
CA LEU A 175 -20.66 -3.01 -5.39
C LEU A 175 -20.12 -3.72 -4.14
N PRO A 176 -19.54 -4.93 -4.31
CA PRO A 176 -18.89 -5.62 -3.20
C PRO A 176 -17.63 -4.88 -2.75
N TYR A 177 -17.28 -5.03 -1.47
CA TYR A 177 -16.02 -4.57 -0.90
C TYR A 177 -14.88 -5.57 -1.21
N PRO A 178 -13.67 -5.11 -1.57
CA PRO A 178 -13.30 -3.72 -1.86
C PRO A 178 -13.83 -3.23 -3.21
N GLY A 179 -14.26 -1.96 -3.26
CA GLY A 179 -14.87 -1.35 -4.45
C GLY A 179 -13.87 -1.08 -5.59
N GLY A 180 -12.61 -0.75 -5.25
CA GLY A 180 -11.59 -0.33 -6.22
C GLY A 180 -11.39 -1.30 -7.39
N PRO A 181 -11.11 -2.58 -7.18
CA PRO A 181 -10.93 -3.56 -8.27
C PRO A 181 -12.19 -3.76 -9.14
N VAL A 182 -13.37 -3.58 -8.55
CA VAL A 182 -14.64 -3.71 -9.29
C VAL A 182 -14.85 -2.51 -10.19
N ILE A 183 -14.64 -1.28 -9.67
CA ILE A 183 -14.73 -0.04 -10.42
C ILE A 183 -13.72 -0.03 -11.57
N ASP A 184 -12.45 -0.43 -11.34
CA ASP A 184 -11.43 -0.51 -12.40
C ASP A 184 -11.84 -1.45 -13.55
N ARG A 185 -12.50 -2.56 -13.22
CA ARG A 185 -13.03 -3.47 -14.25
C ARG A 185 -14.22 -2.85 -15.01
N MET A 186 -15.19 -2.29 -14.27
CA MET A 186 -16.39 -1.68 -14.86
C MET A 186 -16.05 -0.48 -15.73
N ALA A 187 -15.08 0.34 -15.30
CA ALA A 187 -14.65 1.51 -16.06
C ALA A 187 -14.15 1.18 -17.47
N LYS A 188 -13.65 -0.04 -17.70
CA LYS A 188 -13.20 -0.50 -19.03
C LYS A 188 -14.37 -0.82 -19.97
N GLU A 189 -15.52 -1.14 -19.42
CA GLU A 189 -16.74 -1.48 -20.16
C GLU A 189 -17.62 -0.25 -20.37
N GLY A 190 -17.41 0.82 -19.60
CA GLY A 190 -18.13 2.06 -19.65
C GLY A 190 -17.52 3.12 -20.57
N THR A 191 -18.22 4.24 -20.68
CA THR A 191 -17.79 5.44 -21.38
C THR A 191 -17.82 6.65 -20.45
N HIS A 192 -17.00 7.66 -20.71
CA HIS A 192 -16.99 8.92 -19.94
C HIS A 192 -18.26 9.75 -20.27
N ARG A 193 -19.36 9.40 -19.62
CA ARG A 193 -20.69 9.99 -19.87
C ARG A 193 -21.06 11.10 -18.90
N TYR A 194 -20.63 10.97 -17.63
CA TYR A 194 -21.04 11.87 -16.55
C TYR A 194 -19.97 12.90 -16.28
N GLN A 195 -20.34 14.18 -16.29
CA GLN A 195 -19.41 15.25 -15.92
C GLN A 195 -19.27 15.31 -14.41
N LEU A 196 -18.07 15.06 -13.92
CA LEU A 196 -17.69 15.17 -12.51
C LEU A 196 -16.66 16.30 -12.36
N PRO A 197 -16.66 17.01 -11.23
CA PRO A 197 -15.70 18.10 -11.01
C PRO A 197 -14.30 17.52 -10.84
N LEU A 198 -13.31 18.20 -11.42
CA LEU A 198 -11.90 17.90 -11.16
C LEU A 198 -11.53 18.36 -9.74
N PRO A 199 -11.17 17.47 -8.82
CA PRO A 199 -10.87 17.85 -7.45
C PRO A 199 -9.51 18.55 -7.34
N LEU A 200 -9.43 19.55 -6.48
CA LEU A 200 -8.22 20.30 -6.12
C LEU A 200 -7.33 20.63 -7.34
N ASN A 201 -7.93 21.32 -8.31
CA ASN A 201 -7.22 21.77 -9.53
C ASN A 201 -6.42 23.06 -9.23
N ASP A 202 -5.33 22.91 -8.48
CA ASP A 202 -4.40 23.97 -8.12
C ASP A 202 -2.95 23.58 -8.47
N ASP A 203 -2.02 24.47 -8.19
CA ASP A 203 -0.59 24.26 -8.48
C ASP A 203 0.13 23.40 -7.41
N SER A 204 -0.54 23.03 -6.31
CA SER A 204 0.03 22.19 -5.27
C SER A 204 0.17 20.73 -5.72
N TYR A 205 0.95 19.95 -4.96
CA TYR A 205 1.06 18.51 -5.15
C TYR A 205 0.07 17.72 -4.27
N HIS A 206 -0.76 18.41 -3.47
CA HIS A 206 -1.76 17.77 -2.63
C HIS A 206 -2.92 17.20 -3.45
N PHE A 207 -3.60 16.21 -2.87
CA PHE A 207 -4.78 15.57 -3.44
C PHE A 207 -6.02 15.87 -2.60
N SER A 208 -7.20 15.68 -3.19
CA SER A 208 -8.48 15.69 -2.50
C SER A 208 -9.46 14.83 -3.29
N PHE A 209 -10.20 13.96 -2.64
CA PHE A 209 -11.16 13.06 -3.30
C PHE A 209 -12.57 13.11 -2.70
N SER A 210 -12.76 13.75 -1.54
CA SER A 210 -14.05 13.83 -0.86
C SER A 210 -15.10 14.60 -1.69
N GLY A 211 -14.66 15.65 -2.40
CA GLY A 211 -15.52 16.42 -3.31
C GLY A 211 -16.01 15.58 -4.50
N LEU A 212 -15.14 14.77 -5.08
CA LEU A 212 -15.48 13.86 -6.18
C LEU A 212 -16.50 12.81 -5.75
N LYS A 213 -16.28 12.17 -4.58
CA LYS A 213 -17.24 11.25 -3.97
C LYS A 213 -18.60 11.90 -3.78
N SER A 214 -18.63 13.11 -3.22
CA SER A 214 -19.87 13.86 -2.97
C SER A 214 -20.60 14.19 -4.27
N ALA A 215 -19.87 14.50 -5.35
CA ALA A 215 -20.45 14.72 -6.67
C ALA A 215 -21.13 13.46 -7.22
N VAL A 216 -20.50 12.28 -7.06
CA VAL A 216 -21.10 10.98 -7.46
C VAL A 216 -22.38 10.72 -6.66
N ILE A 217 -22.37 10.90 -5.34
CA ILE A 217 -23.56 10.71 -4.49
C ILE A 217 -24.72 11.64 -4.96
N ASN A 218 -24.42 12.93 -5.15
CA ASN A 218 -25.41 13.91 -5.60
C ASN A 218 -25.96 13.58 -7.00
N LEU A 219 -25.12 13.11 -7.91
CA LEU A 219 -25.53 12.72 -9.25
C LEU A 219 -26.52 11.53 -9.19
N CYS A 220 -26.20 10.49 -8.43
CA CYS A 220 -27.08 9.33 -8.23
C CYS A 220 -28.41 9.74 -7.58
N HIS A 221 -28.37 10.57 -6.56
CA HIS A 221 -29.58 11.07 -5.87
C HIS A 221 -30.46 11.90 -6.81
N ASN A 222 -29.90 12.82 -7.58
CA ASN A 222 -30.65 13.67 -8.52
C ASN A 222 -31.25 12.84 -9.66
N ALA A 223 -30.55 11.84 -10.19
CA ALA A 223 -31.10 10.93 -11.20
C ALA A 223 -32.29 10.14 -10.63
N SER A 224 -32.17 9.58 -9.44
CA SER A 224 -33.24 8.88 -8.75
C SER A 224 -34.50 9.76 -8.58
N GLN A 225 -34.32 11.03 -8.16
CA GLN A 225 -35.45 11.97 -8.03
C GLN A 225 -36.15 12.28 -9.36
N LYS A 226 -35.40 12.27 -10.46
CA LYS A 226 -35.96 12.52 -11.80
C LYS A 226 -36.51 11.26 -12.46
N GLY A 227 -36.34 10.07 -11.85
CA GLY A 227 -36.66 8.78 -12.46
C GLY A 227 -35.75 8.42 -13.63
N GLU A 228 -34.53 8.95 -13.64
CA GLU A 228 -33.50 8.64 -14.63
C GLU A 228 -32.61 7.50 -14.10
N ASP A 229 -32.25 6.55 -14.97
CA ASP A 229 -31.36 5.46 -14.63
C ASP A 229 -29.91 5.88 -14.82
N ILE A 230 -29.08 5.55 -13.83
CA ILE A 230 -27.61 5.64 -13.92
C ILE A 230 -27.09 4.34 -14.53
N ILE A 231 -26.21 4.45 -15.52
CA ILE A 231 -25.45 3.32 -16.07
C ILE A 231 -24.20 3.16 -15.20
N PRO A 232 -24.10 2.09 -14.38
CA PRO A 232 -23.02 1.96 -13.39
C PRO A 232 -21.64 1.93 -14.03
N GLU A 233 -21.48 1.30 -15.20
CA GLU A 233 -20.21 1.20 -15.93
C GLU A 233 -19.75 2.58 -16.42
N ASP A 234 -20.67 3.40 -16.94
CA ASP A 234 -20.36 4.76 -17.40
C ASP A 234 -20.00 5.68 -16.22
N LEU A 235 -20.66 5.49 -15.06
CA LEU A 235 -20.33 6.25 -13.87
C LEU A 235 -18.98 5.83 -13.28
N ALA A 236 -18.68 4.53 -13.26
CA ALA A 236 -17.38 4.00 -12.88
C ALA A 236 -16.26 4.54 -13.78
N CYS A 237 -16.50 4.57 -15.11
CA CYS A 237 -15.55 5.16 -16.07
C CYS A 237 -15.34 6.66 -15.79
N SER A 238 -16.42 7.43 -15.68
CA SER A 238 -16.33 8.88 -15.45
C SER A 238 -15.64 9.24 -14.13
N PHE A 239 -15.92 8.48 -13.06
CA PHE A 239 -15.27 8.64 -11.76
C PHE A 239 -13.78 8.32 -11.84
N GLN A 240 -13.43 7.15 -12.41
CA GLN A 240 -12.03 6.71 -12.50
C GLN A 240 -11.21 7.66 -13.36
N ASP A 241 -11.73 8.11 -14.50
CA ASP A 241 -11.04 9.05 -15.38
C ASP A 241 -10.64 10.32 -14.63
N VAL A 242 -11.59 10.96 -13.93
CA VAL A 242 -11.32 12.19 -13.17
C VAL A 242 -10.37 11.95 -12.01
N ALA A 243 -10.52 10.84 -11.29
CA ALA A 243 -9.62 10.50 -10.17
C ALA A 243 -8.19 10.26 -10.65
N LEU A 244 -8.03 9.54 -11.76
CA LEU A 244 -6.71 9.26 -12.35
C LEU A 244 -6.09 10.50 -13.01
N ASP A 245 -6.91 11.40 -13.59
CA ASP A 245 -6.42 12.68 -14.12
C ASP A 245 -5.62 13.47 -13.07
N VAL A 246 -6.16 13.56 -11.86
CA VAL A 246 -5.51 14.26 -10.76
C VAL A 246 -4.24 13.55 -10.31
N LEU A 247 -4.30 12.23 -10.11
CA LEU A 247 -3.14 11.45 -9.68
C LEU A 247 -1.99 11.54 -10.69
N VAL A 248 -2.29 11.30 -11.96
CA VAL A 248 -1.29 11.23 -13.03
C VAL A 248 -0.69 12.60 -13.30
N SER A 249 -1.53 13.64 -13.46
CA SER A 249 -1.04 14.99 -13.78
C SER A 249 -0.14 15.56 -12.68
N LYS A 250 -0.54 15.45 -11.39
CA LYS A 250 0.26 15.94 -10.27
C LYS A 250 1.53 15.11 -10.07
N THR A 251 1.49 13.80 -10.29
CA THR A 251 2.68 12.93 -10.21
C THR A 251 3.70 13.31 -11.28
N ILE A 252 3.27 13.48 -12.54
CA ILE A 252 4.16 13.85 -13.65
C ILE A 252 4.72 15.27 -13.44
N LYS A 253 3.88 16.21 -12.98
CA LYS A 253 4.32 17.58 -12.63
C LYS A 253 5.41 17.53 -11.57
N ALA A 254 5.16 16.87 -10.43
CA ALA A 254 6.14 16.75 -9.36
C ALA A 254 7.45 16.08 -9.81
N ALA A 255 7.35 15.01 -10.60
CA ALA A 255 8.51 14.30 -11.12
C ALA A 255 9.40 15.19 -12.02
N LYS A 256 8.79 16.06 -12.82
CA LYS A 256 9.51 17.04 -13.67
C LYS A 256 10.13 18.16 -12.83
N ASP A 257 9.38 18.73 -11.89
CA ASP A 257 9.83 19.84 -11.06
C ASP A 257 11.01 19.43 -10.15
N TYR A 258 10.98 18.19 -9.63
CA TYR A 258 12.06 17.60 -8.82
C TYR A 258 13.15 16.91 -9.63
N GLN A 259 13.04 16.89 -10.96
CA GLN A 259 14.01 16.31 -11.89
C GLN A 259 14.43 14.87 -11.53
N VAL A 260 13.44 14.05 -11.16
CA VAL A 260 13.70 12.67 -10.76
C VAL A 260 14.08 11.79 -11.93
N LYS A 261 14.81 10.70 -11.66
CA LYS A 261 15.21 9.71 -12.68
C LYS A 261 14.15 8.64 -12.91
N GLN A 262 13.29 8.42 -11.91
CA GLN A 262 12.30 7.36 -11.92
C GLN A 262 11.09 7.75 -11.09
N ILE A 263 9.91 7.34 -11.53
CA ILE A 263 8.68 7.35 -10.75
C ILE A 263 8.45 5.92 -10.24
N ILE A 264 8.11 5.78 -8.96
CA ILE A 264 7.74 4.51 -8.35
C ILE A 264 6.28 4.58 -7.96
N VAL A 265 5.50 3.54 -8.20
CA VAL A 265 4.12 3.46 -7.74
C VAL A 265 4.01 2.38 -6.67
N ALA A 266 3.36 2.68 -5.54
CA ALA A 266 3.30 1.81 -4.38
C ALA A 266 1.90 1.80 -3.73
N GLY A 267 1.60 0.77 -2.96
CA GLY A 267 0.31 0.60 -2.27
C GLY A 267 -0.74 -0.12 -3.10
N GLY A 268 -1.85 -0.51 -2.47
CA GLY A 268 -2.88 -1.39 -3.07
C GLY A 268 -3.48 -0.87 -4.37
N VAL A 269 -3.69 0.46 -4.49
CA VAL A 269 -4.24 1.07 -5.71
C VAL A 269 -3.23 1.07 -6.87
N SER A 270 -1.95 0.80 -6.62
CA SER A 270 -0.97 0.57 -7.69
C SER A 270 -1.29 -0.64 -8.58
N ALA A 271 -2.21 -1.53 -8.15
CA ALA A 271 -2.75 -2.62 -8.95
C ALA A 271 -3.79 -2.16 -10.00
N ASN A 272 -4.34 -0.94 -9.88
CA ASN A 272 -5.33 -0.39 -10.80
C ASN A 272 -4.74 -0.31 -12.21
N LYS A 273 -5.41 -0.97 -13.17
CA LYS A 273 -4.91 -1.07 -14.55
C LYS A 273 -4.96 0.26 -15.28
N GLY A 274 -6.00 1.06 -15.04
CA GLY A 274 -6.13 2.40 -15.63
C GLY A 274 -4.98 3.31 -15.20
N LEU A 275 -4.61 3.29 -13.90
CA LEU A 275 -3.46 4.05 -13.39
C LEU A 275 -2.14 3.63 -14.06
N ARG A 276 -1.91 2.32 -14.15
CA ARG A 276 -0.69 1.77 -14.80
C ARG A 276 -0.61 2.17 -16.27
N GLU A 277 -1.70 1.99 -17.00
CA GLU A 277 -1.76 2.32 -18.43
C GLU A 277 -1.52 3.82 -18.67
N ARG A 278 -2.13 4.69 -17.86
CA ARG A 278 -2.00 6.14 -18.00
C ARG A 278 -0.62 6.63 -17.64
N LEU A 279 -0.08 6.26 -16.47
CA LEU A 279 1.29 6.67 -16.09
C LEU A 279 2.34 6.18 -17.09
N SER A 280 2.20 4.93 -17.57
CA SER A 280 3.14 4.39 -18.56
C SER A 280 3.06 5.11 -19.92
N LYS A 281 1.88 5.63 -20.29
CA LYS A 281 1.66 6.32 -21.57
C LYS A 281 2.01 7.81 -21.50
N GLU A 282 1.67 8.47 -20.41
CA GLU A 282 1.72 9.93 -20.28
C GLU A 282 3.06 10.43 -19.70
N SER A 283 3.81 9.56 -19.01
CA SER A 283 5.11 9.94 -18.45
C SER A 283 6.26 9.72 -19.42
N ASP A 284 7.10 10.74 -19.59
CA ASP A 284 8.39 10.65 -20.27
C ASP A 284 9.49 10.07 -19.34
N ILE A 285 9.23 10.02 -18.03
CA ILE A 285 10.14 9.51 -17.01
C ILE A 285 9.80 8.02 -16.79
N PRO A 286 10.80 7.11 -16.67
CA PRO A 286 10.56 5.69 -16.39
C PRO A 286 9.69 5.48 -15.16
N VAL A 287 8.67 4.64 -15.28
CA VAL A 287 7.75 4.32 -14.18
C VAL A 287 7.92 2.85 -13.77
N LEU A 288 8.18 2.62 -12.49
CA LEU A 288 8.30 1.29 -11.91
C LEU A 288 7.04 0.94 -11.12
N PHE A 289 6.48 -0.22 -11.40
CA PHE A 289 5.32 -0.77 -10.68
C PHE A 289 5.68 -2.11 -10.06
N PRO A 290 5.24 -2.40 -8.83
CA PRO A 290 5.38 -3.74 -8.30
C PRO A 290 4.45 -4.71 -9.05
N PRO A 291 4.76 -6.01 -9.10
CA PRO A 291 3.80 -7.03 -9.51
C PRO A 291 2.52 -6.91 -8.70
N VAL A 292 1.39 -7.26 -9.32
CA VAL A 292 0.07 -7.14 -8.66
C VAL A 292 0.03 -7.90 -7.32
N SER A 293 0.75 -9.02 -7.22
CA SER A 293 0.89 -9.81 -6.00
C SER A 293 1.59 -9.11 -4.84
N TYR A 294 2.29 -8.00 -5.09
CA TYR A 294 3.01 -7.23 -4.06
C TYR A 294 2.41 -5.83 -3.83
N CYS A 295 1.30 -5.52 -4.51
CA CYS A 295 0.65 -4.22 -4.35
C CYS A 295 -0.09 -4.10 -3.01
N THR A 296 -0.79 -5.15 -2.59
CA THR A 296 -1.52 -5.21 -1.32
C THR A 296 -0.60 -5.57 -0.16
N ASP A 297 -1.11 -5.47 1.07
CA ASP A 297 -0.34 -5.75 2.27
C ASP A 297 0.20 -7.18 2.28
N ASN A 298 1.51 -7.30 2.43
CA ASN A 298 2.21 -8.58 2.44
C ASN A 298 3.60 -8.44 3.09
N ALA A 299 4.14 -9.54 3.59
CA ALA A 299 5.43 -9.50 4.28
C ALA A 299 6.65 -9.41 3.35
N ALA A 300 6.51 -9.72 2.05
CA ALA A 300 7.63 -9.60 1.12
C ALA A 300 8.08 -8.13 0.96
N MET A 301 7.14 -7.16 1.01
CA MET A 301 7.44 -5.74 0.99
C MET A 301 8.26 -5.30 2.22
N ILE A 302 7.92 -5.87 3.38
CA ILE A 302 8.63 -5.61 4.64
C ILE A 302 10.03 -6.25 4.62
N ALA A 303 10.15 -7.47 4.08
CA ALA A 303 11.43 -8.14 3.90
C ALA A 303 12.38 -7.34 2.98
N SER A 304 11.83 -6.78 1.90
CA SER A 304 12.60 -5.97 0.95
C SER A 304 13.16 -4.69 1.59
N ALA A 305 12.35 -3.94 2.33
CA ALA A 305 12.82 -2.77 3.07
C ALA A 305 13.82 -3.16 4.16
N ALA A 306 13.52 -4.22 4.93
CA ALA A 306 14.38 -4.72 5.99
C ALA A 306 15.76 -5.19 5.50
N ARG A 307 15.84 -5.75 4.28
CA ARG A 307 17.13 -6.13 3.68
C ARG A 307 18.08 -4.94 3.57
N ILE A 308 17.58 -3.80 3.09
CA ILE A 308 18.39 -2.59 2.95
C ILE A 308 18.83 -2.10 4.35
N MET A 309 17.92 -2.14 5.33
CA MET A 309 18.23 -1.79 6.71
C MET A 309 19.28 -2.74 7.32
N TYR A 310 19.17 -4.05 7.05
CA TYR A 310 20.11 -5.07 7.49
C TYR A 310 21.52 -4.83 6.93
N GLU A 311 21.65 -4.55 5.64
CA GLU A 311 22.92 -4.24 4.97
C GLU A 311 23.58 -2.98 5.57
N ASN A 312 22.78 -2.00 5.99
CA ASN A 312 23.25 -0.78 6.65
C ASN A 312 23.34 -0.91 8.18
N LYS A 313 23.12 -2.11 8.75
CA LYS A 313 23.18 -2.41 10.19
C LYS A 313 22.23 -1.56 11.04
N VAL A 314 21.07 -1.21 10.47
CA VAL A 314 20.00 -0.49 11.19
C VAL A 314 19.12 -1.52 11.88
N PHE A 315 19.33 -1.70 13.17
CA PHE A 315 18.60 -2.67 14.01
C PHE A 315 17.79 -1.98 15.09
N SER A 316 16.75 -2.63 15.53
CA SER A 316 15.87 -2.18 16.61
C SER A 316 16.16 -2.93 17.90
N ALA A 317 16.02 -2.26 19.03
CA ALA A 317 16.08 -2.91 20.33
C ALA A 317 14.80 -3.73 20.59
N LEU A 318 14.87 -4.69 21.52
CA LEU A 318 13.72 -5.54 21.85
C LEU A 318 12.59 -4.81 22.60
N ASP A 319 12.81 -3.61 23.09
CA ASP A 319 11.80 -2.73 23.67
C ASP A 319 11.02 -1.92 22.60
N LEU A 320 11.35 -2.08 21.31
CA LEU A 320 10.62 -1.45 20.20
C LEU A 320 9.10 -1.56 20.40
N GLY A 321 8.42 -0.42 20.43
CA GLY A 321 6.95 -0.34 20.48
C GLY A 321 6.31 -0.30 19.09
N VAL A 322 5.00 -0.51 19.03
CA VAL A 322 4.22 -0.22 17.83
C VAL A 322 3.87 1.27 17.76
N LYS A 323 3.77 1.80 16.56
CA LYS A 323 3.39 3.19 16.28
C LYS A 323 2.16 3.19 15.35
N PRO A 324 0.94 3.19 15.90
CA PRO A 324 -0.29 3.15 15.08
C PRO A 324 -0.44 4.34 14.14
N ALA A 325 -0.04 5.52 14.59
CA ALA A 325 0.17 6.72 13.76
C ALA A 325 1.68 6.96 13.67
N TYR A 326 2.21 7.00 12.48
CA TYR A 326 3.64 7.12 12.24
C TYR A 326 3.90 7.77 10.89
N ASP A 327 4.52 8.93 10.91
CA ASP A 327 4.85 9.68 9.72
C ASP A 327 6.05 9.05 9.00
N LEU A 328 5.97 8.96 7.67
CA LEU A 328 7.02 8.32 6.86
C LEU A 328 8.38 9.04 6.99
N GLU A 329 8.34 10.36 7.14
CA GLU A 329 9.55 11.18 7.27
C GLU A 329 10.37 10.86 8.53
N GLU A 330 9.70 10.40 9.61
CA GLU A 330 10.38 9.94 10.83
C GLU A 330 11.21 8.67 10.62
N GLU A 331 10.97 7.92 9.52
CA GLU A 331 11.76 6.74 9.14
C GLU A 331 13.04 7.10 8.39
N SER A 332 13.20 8.36 8.02
CA SER A 332 14.41 8.80 7.30
C SER A 332 15.66 8.56 8.13
N VAL A 333 16.63 7.87 7.52
CA VAL A 333 17.96 7.69 8.12
C VAL A 333 18.76 8.94 7.79
N GLY A 334 19.22 9.66 8.83
CA GLY A 334 20.00 10.88 8.69
C GLY A 334 21.25 10.73 7.81
N ASP A 335 21.82 11.86 7.41
CA ASP A 335 23.05 11.92 6.60
C ASP A 335 24.29 11.38 7.32
#